data_21fcaafe1b3a81277ea47f641bd085cb
#
_entry.id   21fcaafe1b3a81277ea47f641bd085cb
#
_cell.length_a   1.000
_cell.length_b   1.000
_cell.length_c   1.000
_cell.angle_alpha   90.00
_cell.angle_beta   90.00
_cell.angle_gamma   90.00
#
_symmetry.space_group_name_H-M   'P 1'
#
loop_
_entity.id
_entity.type
_entity.pdbx_description
1 polymer ?
#
loop_
_entity_poly.entity_id
_entity_poly.type
_entity_poly.pdbx_seq_one_letter_code
_entity_poly.pdbx_strand_id
1 'polypeptide(L)'
;MNEKFRATLKSSETEDWLDLHVIRPFCYYCAVFFAKFDVNPNTITIWSMIIGAASAWFFAQGSFYYGGTLGLVYNLIGIFLLMWGDIFDCTDGQLARMTGKKSRLGRILDGLAGFAWFFPIYFALVYRFYMHHDLEFQWLGIENNEQNTLIATGVVFVLAAISGLWGLQGQQRLADYYIQVHLFFQKGEKGAELDNSERQKEIYEQMPKETPFYERWFQKSYIEYTKKQEDVTPEFQKLMAALREKYGSTDNIPQEVRDEVRRHSLPLMKWNGLLTFNFRESWLFLFCLLDFPVGNFLWEIIGMGILYWYVNHRHETFCKRIAASLSI
;
A
#
# COMPACT_ATOMS: atom_id res chain seq x y z
N MET A 1 -21.59 -2.94 16.23
CA MET A 1 -20.15 -3.30 16.17
C MET A 1 -19.66 -3.46 17.61
N ASN A 2 -19.08 -4.62 17.97
CA ASN A 2 -18.63 -4.93 19.34
C ASN A 2 -17.41 -4.04 19.71
N GLU A 3 -17.31 -3.57 20.98
CA GLU A 3 -16.18 -2.74 21.44
C GLU A 3 -14.83 -3.41 21.25
N LYS A 4 -14.74 -4.74 21.43
CA LYS A 4 -13.52 -5.51 21.18
C LYS A 4 -13.06 -5.45 19.73
N PHE A 5 -13.98 -5.46 18.78
CA PHE A 5 -13.67 -5.30 17.36
C PHE A 5 -13.19 -3.87 17.06
N ARG A 6 -13.88 -2.84 17.60
CA ARG A 6 -13.46 -1.44 17.41
C ARG A 6 -12.05 -1.17 17.90
N ALA A 7 -11.64 -1.79 19.01
CA ALA A 7 -10.29 -1.66 19.54
C ALA A 7 -9.19 -2.24 18.62
N THR A 8 -9.56 -3.08 17.63
CA THR A 8 -8.62 -3.64 16.65
C THR A 8 -8.51 -2.81 15.37
N LEU A 9 -9.35 -1.79 15.16
CA LEU A 9 -9.31 -0.90 14.00
C LEU A 9 -8.32 0.25 14.19
N LYS A 10 -7.67 0.69 13.11
CA LYS A 10 -6.86 1.92 13.13
C LYS A 10 -7.75 3.15 13.25
N SER A 11 -8.73 3.32 12.35
CA SER A 11 -9.74 4.39 12.40
C SER A 11 -10.88 4.08 11.43
N SER A 12 -12.11 4.44 11.81
CA SER A 12 -13.28 4.33 10.91
C SER A 12 -13.32 5.43 9.82
N GLU A 13 -12.51 6.48 9.93
CA GLU A 13 -12.45 7.57 8.95
C GLU A 13 -11.48 7.28 7.79
N THR A 14 -10.53 6.37 8.00
CA THR A 14 -9.49 6.03 7.02
C THR A 14 -9.71 4.68 6.34
N GLU A 15 -10.66 3.89 6.81
CA GLU A 15 -11.01 2.59 6.24
C GLU A 15 -12.18 2.73 5.26
N ASP A 16 -12.12 2.03 4.13
CA ASP A 16 -13.22 2.02 3.16
C ASP A 16 -14.43 1.25 3.68
N TRP A 17 -15.61 1.49 3.06
CA TRP A 17 -16.85 0.83 3.47
C TRP A 17 -16.76 -0.71 3.40
N LEU A 18 -16.13 -1.24 2.34
CA LEU A 18 -15.94 -2.68 2.16
C LEU A 18 -15.03 -3.25 3.24
N ASP A 19 -13.93 -2.55 3.54
CA ASP A 19 -13.02 -2.91 4.61
C ASP A 19 -13.75 -2.98 5.95
N LEU A 20 -14.45 -1.91 6.32
CA LEU A 20 -15.12 -1.82 7.62
C LEU A 20 -16.22 -2.87 7.83
N HIS A 21 -16.96 -3.22 6.77
CA HIS A 21 -18.17 -4.04 6.91
C HIS A 21 -17.98 -5.50 6.49
N VAL A 22 -16.95 -5.82 5.71
CA VAL A 22 -16.70 -7.16 5.19
C VAL A 22 -15.31 -7.67 5.58
N ILE A 23 -14.24 -7.01 5.11
CA ILE A 23 -12.88 -7.52 5.25
C ILE A 23 -12.44 -7.52 6.73
N ARG A 24 -12.49 -6.38 7.41
CA ARG A 24 -12.05 -6.25 8.80
C ARG A 24 -12.81 -7.14 9.79
N PRO A 25 -14.15 -7.29 9.71
CA PRO A 25 -14.87 -8.27 10.52
C PRO A 25 -14.41 -9.71 10.27
N PHE A 26 -14.18 -10.08 9.00
CA PHE A 26 -13.69 -11.41 8.66
C PHE A 26 -12.27 -11.65 9.23
N CYS A 27 -11.35 -10.71 9.01
CA CYS A 27 -9.99 -10.76 9.58
C CYS A 27 -10.02 -10.83 11.11
N TYR A 28 -10.97 -10.14 11.77
CA TYR A 28 -11.15 -10.22 13.22
C TYR A 28 -11.50 -11.63 13.69
N TYR A 29 -12.40 -12.32 13.00
CA TYR A 29 -12.72 -13.71 13.35
C TYR A 29 -11.53 -14.64 13.12
N CYS A 30 -10.76 -14.44 12.05
CA CYS A 30 -9.50 -15.15 11.83
C CYS A 30 -8.50 -14.87 12.97
N ALA A 31 -8.34 -13.60 13.37
CA ALA A 31 -7.46 -13.23 14.49
C ALA A 31 -7.89 -13.87 15.82
N VAL A 32 -9.20 -13.89 16.11
CA VAL A 32 -9.75 -14.59 17.29
C VAL A 32 -9.47 -16.09 17.22
N PHE A 33 -9.58 -16.69 16.03
CA PHE A 33 -9.25 -18.11 15.85
C PHE A 33 -7.77 -18.38 16.14
N PHE A 34 -6.85 -17.63 15.52
CA PHE A 34 -5.41 -17.81 15.74
C PHE A 34 -4.97 -17.46 17.17
N ALA A 35 -5.62 -16.50 17.82
CA ALA A 35 -5.35 -16.17 19.21
C ALA A 35 -5.60 -17.35 20.17
N LYS A 36 -6.58 -18.24 19.88
CA LYS A 36 -6.86 -19.44 20.69
C LYS A 36 -5.69 -20.44 20.70
N PHE A 37 -4.89 -20.45 19.64
CA PHE A 37 -3.73 -21.33 19.49
C PHE A 37 -2.41 -20.61 19.80
N ASP A 38 -2.49 -19.41 20.36
CA ASP A 38 -1.33 -18.57 20.70
C ASP A 38 -0.35 -18.33 19.53
N VAL A 39 -0.86 -18.30 18.29
CA VAL A 39 -0.06 -18.12 17.07
C VAL A 39 0.61 -16.74 17.10
N ASN A 40 1.89 -16.70 16.70
CA ASN A 40 2.61 -15.44 16.60
C ASN A 40 2.13 -14.66 15.36
N PRO A 41 1.80 -13.35 15.47
CA PRO A 41 1.41 -12.51 14.34
C PRO A 41 2.41 -12.60 13.16
N ASN A 42 3.72 -12.57 13.42
CA ASN A 42 4.75 -12.68 12.38
C ASN A 42 4.63 -13.94 11.53
N THR A 43 4.13 -15.03 12.10
CA THR A 43 3.90 -16.30 11.38
C THR A 43 2.78 -16.11 10.36
N ILE A 44 1.74 -15.39 10.71
CA ILE A 44 0.60 -15.11 9.82
C ILE A 44 1.07 -14.20 8.67
N THR A 45 1.90 -13.17 8.95
CA THR A 45 2.51 -12.33 7.92
C THR A 45 3.35 -13.14 6.93
N ILE A 46 4.17 -14.09 7.41
CA ILE A 46 4.96 -14.97 6.52
C ILE A 46 4.05 -15.84 5.65
N TRP A 47 2.96 -16.37 6.21
CA TRP A 47 1.97 -17.15 5.44
C TRP A 47 1.28 -16.29 4.39
N SER A 48 0.92 -15.05 4.73
CA SER A 48 0.39 -14.06 3.80
C SER A 48 1.34 -13.88 2.60
N MET A 49 2.63 -13.64 2.87
CA MET A 49 3.65 -13.47 1.81
C MET A 49 3.74 -14.70 0.91
N ILE A 50 3.76 -15.92 1.47
CA ILE A 50 3.89 -17.16 0.70
C ILE A 50 2.64 -17.38 -0.17
N ILE A 51 1.46 -17.22 0.41
CA ILE A 51 0.18 -17.45 -0.29
C ILE A 51 -0.01 -16.39 -1.39
N GLY A 52 0.23 -15.11 -1.07
CA GLY A 52 0.13 -14.03 -2.04
C GLY A 52 1.13 -14.18 -3.19
N ALA A 53 2.39 -14.54 -2.90
CA ALA A 53 3.40 -14.83 -3.92
C ALA A 53 3.03 -16.04 -4.80
N ALA A 54 2.41 -17.08 -4.24
CA ALA A 54 1.98 -18.25 -4.98
C ALA A 54 0.90 -17.91 -6.03
N SER A 55 0.12 -16.84 -5.85
CA SER A 55 -0.86 -16.37 -6.84
C SER A 55 -0.22 -16.07 -8.20
N ALA A 56 1.05 -15.63 -8.21
CA ALA A 56 1.79 -15.29 -9.41
C ALA A 56 1.86 -16.45 -10.41
N TRP A 57 2.07 -17.68 -9.91
CA TRP A 57 2.08 -18.87 -10.77
C TRP A 57 0.75 -19.03 -11.53
N PHE A 58 -0.36 -18.82 -10.84
CA PHE A 58 -1.69 -18.96 -11.42
C PHE A 58 -2.01 -17.83 -12.40
N PHE A 59 -1.63 -16.60 -12.10
CA PHE A 59 -1.77 -15.48 -13.04
C PHE A 59 -0.91 -15.65 -14.30
N ALA A 60 0.26 -16.28 -14.19
CA ALA A 60 1.11 -16.61 -15.35
C ALA A 60 0.41 -17.55 -16.33
N GLN A 61 -0.42 -18.48 -15.83
CA GLN A 61 -1.13 -19.49 -16.63
C GLN A 61 -2.58 -19.08 -16.96
N GLY A 62 -3.03 -17.92 -16.48
CA GLY A 62 -4.43 -17.53 -16.39
C GLY A 62 -5.08 -17.02 -17.68
N SER A 63 -4.53 -17.27 -18.87
CA SER A 63 -5.15 -16.80 -20.12
C SER A 63 -6.41 -17.61 -20.47
N PHE A 64 -7.57 -16.93 -20.56
CA PHE A 64 -8.81 -17.52 -21.01
C PHE A 64 -8.78 -17.75 -22.53
N TYR A 65 -8.18 -16.83 -23.28
CA TYR A 65 -8.12 -16.90 -24.74
C TYR A 65 -7.35 -18.15 -25.22
N TYR A 66 -6.23 -18.48 -24.57
CA TYR A 66 -5.41 -19.65 -24.93
C TYR A 66 -5.76 -20.90 -24.15
N GLY A 67 -6.07 -20.77 -22.86
CA GLY A 67 -6.35 -21.89 -21.95
C GLY A 67 -7.84 -22.22 -21.82
N GLY A 68 -8.74 -21.43 -22.41
CA GLY A 68 -10.19 -21.62 -22.27
C GLY A 68 -10.64 -21.64 -20.81
N THR A 69 -11.50 -22.59 -20.46
CA THR A 69 -12.02 -22.76 -19.09
C THR A 69 -10.89 -22.99 -18.06
N LEU A 70 -9.83 -23.68 -18.42
CA LEU A 70 -8.70 -23.94 -17.52
C LEU A 70 -7.95 -22.64 -17.21
N GLY A 71 -7.71 -21.78 -18.20
CA GLY A 71 -7.11 -20.46 -18.01
C GLY A 71 -7.96 -19.58 -17.07
N LEU A 72 -9.30 -19.60 -17.22
CA LEU A 72 -10.19 -18.92 -16.29
C LEU A 72 -10.06 -19.48 -14.86
N VAL A 73 -10.01 -20.79 -14.70
CA VAL A 73 -9.82 -21.44 -13.38
C VAL A 73 -8.50 -21.00 -12.75
N TYR A 74 -7.41 -20.92 -13.52
CA TYR A 74 -6.14 -20.41 -13.02
C TYR A 74 -6.25 -18.95 -12.56
N ASN A 75 -6.87 -18.06 -13.34
CA ASN A 75 -7.12 -16.69 -12.89
C ASN A 75 -7.90 -16.64 -11.56
N LEU A 76 -8.98 -17.43 -11.45
CA LEU A 76 -9.79 -17.46 -10.23
C LEU A 76 -9.02 -18.01 -9.02
N ILE A 77 -8.16 -19.01 -9.20
CA ILE A 77 -7.27 -19.48 -8.12
C ILE A 77 -6.27 -18.40 -7.75
N GLY A 78 -5.66 -17.71 -8.73
CA GLY A 78 -4.74 -16.60 -8.48
C GLY A 78 -5.40 -15.48 -7.68
N ILE A 79 -6.60 -15.07 -8.06
CA ILE A 79 -7.44 -14.08 -7.35
C ILE A 79 -7.71 -14.55 -5.92
N PHE A 80 -8.16 -15.79 -5.74
CA PHE A 80 -8.46 -16.36 -4.43
C PHE A 80 -7.23 -16.36 -3.52
N LEU A 81 -6.06 -16.78 -4.03
CA LEU A 81 -4.83 -16.82 -3.24
C LEU A 81 -4.35 -15.43 -2.85
N LEU A 82 -4.42 -14.45 -3.75
CA LEU A 82 -4.01 -13.09 -3.43
C LEU A 82 -4.95 -12.45 -2.41
N MET A 83 -6.26 -12.57 -2.57
CA MET A 83 -7.25 -12.14 -1.56
C MET A 83 -7.02 -12.82 -0.20
N TRP A 84 -6.64 -14.11 -0.20
CA TRP A 84 -6.34 -14.82 1.05
C TRP A 84 -5.05 -14.34 1.69
N GLY A 85 -4.05 -13.98 0.87
CA GLY A 85 -2.83 -13.29 1.32
C GLY A 85 -3.14 -11.98 2.02
N ASP A 86 -3.97 -11.11 1.41
CA ASP A 86 -4.42 -9.83 1.97
C ASP A 86 -5.21 -10.02 3.28
N ILE A 87 -6.13 -11.00 3.34
CA ILE A 87 -6.85 -11.35 4.57
C ILE A 87 -5.88 -11.74 5.70
N PHE A 88 -4.83 -12.48 5.40
CA PHE A 88 -3.85 -12.88 6.41
C PHE A 88 -3.01 -11.70 6.89
N ASP A 89 -2.61 -10.80 6.00
CA ASP A 89 -1.93 -9.55 6.34
C ASP A 89 -2.80 -8.68 7.26
N CYS A 90 -4.05 -8.47 6.88
CA CYS A 90 -5.00 -7.78 7.74
C CYS A 90 -5.19 -8.47 9.11
N THR A 91 -5.18 -9.81 9.12
CA THR A 91 -5.38 -10.63 10.33
C THR A 91 -4.21 -10.49 11.29
N ASP A 92 -2.96 -10.47 10.83
CA ASP A 92 -1.77 -10.37 11.68
C ASP A 92 -1.73 -9.05 12.46
N GLY A 93 -2.06 -7.94 11.83
CA GLY A 93 -2.16 -6.64 12.46
C GLY A 93 -3.26 -6.58 13.52
N GLN A 94 -4.42 -7.22 13.27
CA GLN A 94 -5.48 -7.32 14.27
C GLN A 94 -5.09 -8.25 15.42
N LEU A 95 -4.45 -9.39 15.12
CA LEU A 95 -3.94 -10.33 16.11
C LEU A 95 -2.89 -9.67 17.01
N ALA A 96 -1.95 -8.92 16.43
CA ALA A 96 -0.92 -8.18 17.17
C ALA A 96 -1.53 -7.13 18.12
N ARG A 97 -2.57 -6.41 17.67
CA ARG A 97 -3.30 -5.44 18.52
C ARG A 97 -4.10 -6.12 19.64
N MET A 98 -4.73 -7.26 19.33
CA MET A 98 -5.56 -8.00 20.26
C MET A 98 -4.74 -8.69 21.35
N THR A 99 -3.59 -9.26 21.00
CA THR A 99 -2.72 -10.02 21.92
C THR A 99 -1.63 -9.18 22.57
N GLY A 100 -1.43 -7.94 22.14
CA GLY A 100 -0.33 -7.09 22.57
C GLY A 100 1.05 -7.54 22.06
N LYS A 101 1.13 -8.56 21.20
CA LYS A 101 2.37 -9.11 20.62
C LYS A 101 2.88 -8.28 19.46
N LYS A 102 3.17 -7.01 19.71
CA LYS A 102 3.80 -6.13 18.71
C LYS A 102 5.31 -6.33 18.71
N SER A 103 5.91 -6.50 17.53
CA SER A 103 7.36 -6.63 17.38
C SER A 103 7.89 -5.73 16.28
N ARG A 104 9.17 -5.34 16.40
CA ARG A 104 9.86 -4.59 15.36
C ARG A 104 9.96 -5.41 14.06
N LEU A 105 10.26 -6.71 14.19
CA LEU A 105 10.29 -7.63 13.06
C LEU A 105 8.92 -7.72 12.37
N GLY A 106 7.82 -7.76 13.13
CA GLY A 106 6.47 -7.80 12.56
C GLY A 106 6.18 -6.57 11.70
N ARG A 107 6.57 -5.38 12.15
CA ARG A 107 6.43 -4.13 11.36
C ARG A 107 7.27 -4.16 10.07
N ILE A 108 8.45 -4.79 10.10
CA ILE A 108 9.30 -4.98 8.93
C ILE A 108 8.62 -5.90 7.93
N LEU A 109 8.12 -7.04 8.39
CA LEU A 109 7.44 -8.03 7.57
C LEU A 109 6.17 -7.46 6.94
N ASP A 110 5.32 -6.78 7.72
CA ASP A 110 4.12 -6.06 7.26
C ASP A 110 4.45 -5.08 6.11
N GLY A 111 5.49 -4.27 6.28
CA GLY A 111 5.96 -3.35 5.23
C GLY A 111 6.54 -4.04 3.98
N LEU A 112 6.92 -5.31 4.06
CA LEU A 112 7.45 -6.10 2.94
C LEU A 112 6.38 -6.98 2.26
N ALA A 113 5.23 -7.21 2.90
CA ALA A 113 4.22 -8.14 2.41
C ALA A 113 3.76 -7.81 0.98
N GLY A 114 3.40 -6.57 0.72
CA GLY A 114 2.99 -6.11 -0.61
C GLY A 114 4.06 -6.33 -1.68
N PHE A 115 5.35 -6.12 -1.36
CA PHE A 115 6.43 -6.42 -2.30
C PHE A 115 6.58 -7.92 -2.56
N ALA A 116 6.41 -8.75 -1.54
CA ALA A 116 6.47 -10.19 -1.66
C ALA A 116 5.39 -10.75 -2.60
N TRP A 117 4.23 -10.08 -2.69
CA TRP A 117 3.14 -10.47 -3.60
C TRP A 117 3.33 -9.89 -5.00
N PHE A 118 3.45 -8.58 -5.11
CA PHE A 118 3.41 -7.89 -6.41
C PHE A 118 4.67 -8.11 -7.24
N PHE A 119 5.83 -8.26 -6.62
CA PHE A 119 7.06 -8.52 -7.37
C PHE A 119 6.97 -9.79 -8.24
N PRO A 120 6.66 -10.98 -7.71
CA PRO A 120 6.49 -12.16 -8.54
C PRO A 120 5.27 -12.07 -9.49
N ILE A 121 4.18 -11.38 -9.08
CA ILE A 121 3.01 -11.19 -9.95
C ILE A 121 3.39 -10.38 -11.19
N TYR A 122 4.13 -9.28 -11.05
CA TYR A 122 4.53 -8.48 -12.22
C TYR A 122 5.41 -9.25 -13.19
N PHE A 123 6.34 -10.06 -12.70
CA PHE A 123 7.10 -10.98 -13.55
C PHE A 123 6.18 -12.03 -14.22
N ALA A 124 5.22 -12.56 -13.50
CA ALA A 124 4.25 -13.49 -14.03
C ALA A 124 3.40 -12.89 -15.16
N LEU A 125 2.98 -11.62 -15.03
CA LEU A 125 2.23 -10.92 -16.08
C LEU A 125 3.09 -10.62 -17.31
N VAL A 126 4.37 -10.27 -17.12
CA VAL A 126 5.32 -10.12 -18.25
C VAL A 126 5.54 -11.46 -18.96
N TYR A 127 5.71 -12.55 -18.19
CA TYR A 127 5.82 -13.90 -18.75
C TYR A 127 4.55 -14.31 -19.49
N ARG A 128 3.36 -14.05 -18.92
CA ARG A 128 2.07 -14.30 -19.58
C ARG A 128 1.98 -13.56 -20.90
N PHE A 129 2.37 -12.27 -20.95
CA PHE A 129 2.42 -11.51 -22.19
C PHE A 129 3.39 -12.13 -23.19
N TYR A 130 4.58 -12.52 -22.78
CA TYR A 130 5.54 -13.19 -23.67
C TYR A 130 4.96 -14.46 -24.31
N MET A 131 4.20 -15.24 -23.55
CA MET A 131 3.60 -16.50 -24.02
C MET A 131 2.31 -16.29 -24.83
N HIS A 132 1.58 -15.19 -24.61
CA HIS A 132 0.20 -15.00 -25.04
C HIS A 132 -0.08 -13.55 -25.46
N HIS A 133 0.66 -13.02 -26.45
CA HIS A 133 0.58 -11.63 -26.89
C HIS A 133 -0.20 -11.42 -28.22
N ASP A 134 -0.76 -12.49 -28.80
CA ASP A 134 -1.37 -12.40 -30.15
C ASP A 134 -2.55 -11.42 -30.19
N LEU A 135 -3.34 -11.31 -29.10
CA LEU A 135 -4.45 -10.35 -29.04
C LEU A 135 -3.97 -8.90 -29.12
N GLU A 136 -2.96 -8.55 -28.32
CA GLU A 136 -2.38 -7.22 -28.33
C GLU A 136 -1.72 -6.91 -29.65
N PHE A 137 -1.03 -7.87 -30.26
CA PHE A 137 -0.42 -7.70 -31.57
C PHE A 137 -1.47 -7.49 -32.66
N GLN A 138 -2.57 -8.24 -32.62
CA GLN A 138 -3.68 -8.05 -33.54
C GLN A 138 -4.31 -6.66 -33.41
N TRP A 139 -4.53 -6.19 -32.17
CA TRP A 139 -5.11 -4.86 -31.92
C TRP A 139 -4.20 -3.73 -32.37
N LEU A 140 -2.90 -3.91 -32.25
CA LEU A 140 -1.89 -2.90 -32.60
C LEU A 140 -1.43 -3.01 -34.05
N GLY A 141 -1.85 -4.04 -34.79
CA GLY A 141 -1.39 -4.29 -36.17
C GLY A 141 0.09 -4.65 -36.25
N ILE A 142 0.62 -5.28 -35.19
CA ILE A 142 2.02 -5.71 -35.12
C ILE A 142 2.12 -7.12 -35.73
N GLU A 143 3.10 -7.32 -36.61
CA GLU A 143 3.40 -8.65 -37.15
C GLU A 143 3.93 -9.58 -36.05
N ASN A 144 3.34 -10.77 -35.93
CA ASN A 144 3.77 -11.76 -34.95
C ASN A 144 5.01 -12.50 -35.45
N ASN A 145 6.16 -12.04 -34.99
CA ASN A 145 7.45 -12.65 -35.25
C ASN A 145 8.35 -12.55 -33.98
N GLU A 146 9.41 -13.33 -33.92
CA GLU A 146 10.28 -13.43 -32.74
C GLU A 146 10.87 -12.07 -32.34
N GLN A 147 11.30 -11.27 -33.31
CA GLN A 147 11.87 -9.95 -33.04
C GLN A 147 10.86 -8.98 -32.39
N ASN A 148 9.66 -8.90 -32.94
CA ASN A 148 8.59 -8.06 -32.41
C ASN A 148 8.15 -8.53 -31.03
N THR A 149 8.06 -9.86 -30.82
CA THR A 149 7.75 -10.46 -29.51
C THR A 149 8.77 -10.06 -28.46
N LEU A 150 10.06 -10.15 -28.75
CA LEU A 150 11.10 -9.76 -27.80
C LEU A 150 11.10 -8.26 -27.50
N ILE A 151 10.92 -7.41 -28.53
CA ILE A 151 10.83 -5.95 -28.34
C ILE A 151 9.61 -5.60 -27.48
N ALA A 152 8.45 -6.12 -27.82
CA ALA A 152 7.22 -5.85 -27.09
C ALA A 152 7.28 -6.35 -25.63
N THR A 153 7.83 -7.54 -25.40
CA THR A 153 8.07 -8.06 -24.03
C THR A 153 9.03 -7.18 -23.26
N GLY A 154 10.07 -6.66 -23.89
CA GLY A 154 10.98 -5.67 -23.31
C GLY A 154 10.25 -4.38 -22.88
N VAL A 155 9.34 -3.88 -23.73
CA VAL A 155 8.49 -2.71 -23.41
C VAL A 155 7.59 -3.02 -22.21
N VAL A 156 6.91 -4.17 -22.22
CA VAL A 156 6.03 -4.57 -21.12
C VAL A 156 6.83 -4.76 -19.81
N PHE A 157 8.04 -5.30 -19.88
CA PHE A 157 8.94 -5.38 -18.72
C PHE A 157 9.28 -4.00 -18.16
N VAL A 158 9.57 -3.02 -19.02
CA VAL A 158 9.82 -1.63 -18.60
C VAL A 158 8.56 -1.03 -17.95
N LEU A 159 7.37 -1.25 -18.53
CA LEU A 159 6.11 -0.83 -17.92
C LEU A 159 5.90 -1.47 -16.54
N ALA A 160 6.17 -2.76 -16.40
CA ALA A 160 6.11 -3.46 -15.13
C ALA A 160 7.09 -2.89 -14.09
N ALA A 161 8.32 -2.56 -14.52
CA ALA A 161 9.31 -1.93 -13.65
C ALA A 161 8.89 -0.52 -13.21
N ILE A 162 8.36 0.31 -14.11
CA ILE A 162 7.82 1.63 -13.76
C ILE A 162 6.63 1.49 -12.81
N SER A 163 5.71 0.56 -13.08
CA SER A 163 4.56 0.27 -12.22
C SER A 163 4.98 -0.16 -10.82
N GLY A 164 5.99 -1.03 -10.69
CA GLY A 164 6.52 -1.49 -9.41
C GLY A 164 7.28 -0.40 -8.64
N LEU A 165 8.17 0.33 -9.30
CA LEU A 165 9.03 1.31 -8.64
C LEU A 165 8.32 2.62 -8.32
N TRP A 166 7.50 3.13 -9.25
CA TRP A 166 6.78 4.38 -9.06
C TRP A 166 5.34 4.14 -8.58
N GLY A 167 4.61 3.22 -9.19
CA GLY A 167 3.23 2.91 -8.85
C GLY A 167 3.13 2.29 -7.46
N LEU A 168 3.66 1.09 -7.28
CA LEU A 168 3.54 0.35 -6.02
C LEU A 168 4.25 1.08 -4.86
N GLN A 169 5.50 1.51 -5.06
CA GLN A 169 6.25 2.17 -3.97
C GLN A 169 5.84 3.63 -3.76
N GLY A 170 5.70 4.41 -4.85
CA GLY A 170 5.47 5.85 -4.76
C GLY A 170 4.04 6.19 -4.34
N GLN A 171 3.06 5.61 -5.02
CA GLN A 171 1.63 5.88 -4.77
C GLN A 171 1.19 5.36 -3.41
N GLN A 172 1.56 4.11 -3.08
CA GLN A 172 1.23 3.51 -1.79
C GLN A 172 1.85 4.28 -0.62
N ARG A 173 3.12 4.68 -0.76
CA ARG A 173 3.82 5.47 0.26
C ARG A 173 3.13 6.81 0.54
N LEU A 174 2.63 7.50 -0.49
CA LEU A 174 1.89 8.74 -0.31
C LEU A 174 0.53 8.49 0.35
N ALA A 175 -0.18 7.45 -0.08
CA ALA A 175 -1.46 7.06 0.50
C ALA A 175 -1.33 6.78 2.01
N ASP A 176 -0.33 6.01 2.39
CA ASP A 176 -0.01 5.70 3.78
C ASP A 176 0.32 6.96 4.58
N TYR A 177 1.14 7.84 4.01
CA TYR A 177 1.50 9.09 4.66
C TYR A 177 0.30 9.98 4.96
N TYR A 178 -0.63 10.13 4.00
CA TYR A 178 -1.82 10.94 4.21
C TYR A 178 -2.81 10.32 5.21
N ILE A 179 -2.86 9.00 5.30
CA ILE A 179 -3.58 8.33 6.39
C ILE A 179 -2.96 8.71 7.73
N GLN A 180 -1.63 8.67 7.87
CA GLN A 180 -0.95 9.04 9.12
C GLN A 180 -1.12 10.53 9.45
N VAL A 181 -1.05 11.41 8.46
CA VAL A 181 -1.35 12.84 8.62
C VAL A 181 -2.77 13.05 9.15
N HIS A 182 -3.77 12.40 8.53
CA HIS A 182 -5.15 12.51 8.98
C HIS A 182 -5.34 11.99 10.41
N LEU A 183 -4.76 10.83 10.74
CA LEU A 183 -4.78 10.24 12.09
C LEU A 183 -4.10 11.14 13.12
N PHE A 184 -3.01 11.80 12.76
CA PHE A 184 -2.32 12.73 13.65
C PHE A 184 -3.22 13.90 14.07
N PHE A 185 -3.94 14.50 13.13
CA PHE A 185 -4.88 15.58 13.46
C PHE A 185 -6.15 15.07 14.14
N GLN A 186 -6.52 13.79 13.94
CA GLN A 186 -7.67 13.16 14.60
C GLN A 186 -7.40 12.74 16.05
N LYS A 187 -6.23 12.09 16.29
CA LYS A 187 -5.93 11.38 17.55
C LYS A 187 -4.71 11.91 18.30
N GLY A 188 -4.00 12.87 17.72
CA GLY A 188 -2.72 13.34 18.24
C GLY A 188 -1.54 12.42 17.90
N GLU A 189 -0.34 12.81 18.37
CA GLU A 189 0.92 12.11 18.07
C GLU A 189 0.92 10.65 18.53
N LYS A 190 0.30 10.34 19.67
CA LYS A 190 0.22 8.97 20.20
C LYS A 190 -0.72 8.05 19.40
N GLY A 191 -1.63 8.62 18.61
CA GLY A 191 -2.62 7.89 17.83
C GLY A 191 -2.28 7.71 16.36
N ALA A 192 -1.13 8.23 15.91
CA ALA A 192 -0.63 8.17 14.54
C ALA A 192 0.83 7.72 14.51
N GLU A 193 1.24 7.12 13.40
CA GLU A 193 2.62 6.78 13.10
C GLU A 193 3.20 7.80 12.08
N LEU A 194 3.03 9.09 12.40
CA LEU A 194 3.56 10.18 11.58
C LEU A 194 5.02 10.44 11.97
N ASP A 195 5.91 9.77 11.25
CA ASP A 195 7.34 9.86 11.49
C ASP A 195 8.01 11.03 10.74
N ASN A 196 9.20 11.40 11.22
CA ASN A 196 10.06 12.41 10.65
C ASN A 196 11.44 11.81 10.37
N SER A 197 12.01 12.09 9.18
CA SER A 197 13.25 11.47 8.73
C SER A 197 14.46 11.80 9.61
N GLU A 198 14.52 13.02 10.19
CA GLU A 198 15.59 13.41 11.11
C GLU A 198 15.54 12.58 12.40
N ARG A 199 14.35 12.46 13.00
CA ARG A 199 14.15 11.61 14.20
C ARG A 199 14.51 10.15 13.93
N GLN A 200 14.14 9.63 12.76
CA GLN A 200 14.47 8.25 12.38
C GLN A 200 15.99 8.07 12.18
N LYS A 201 16.68 9.11 11.72
CA LYS A 201 18.15 9.14 11.62
C LYS A 201 18.81 9.14 12.99
N GLU A 202 18.33 9.94 13.92
CA GLU A 202 18.79 9.93 15.32
C GLU A 202 18.64 8.54 15.95
N ILE A 203 17.49 7.88 15.75
CA ILE A 203 17.26 6.51 16.22
C ILE A 203 18.30 5.55 15.61
N TYR A 204 18.62 5.69 14.32
CA TYR A 204 19.63 4.86 13.67
C TYR A 204 21.04 5.06 14.24
N GLU A 205 21.40 6.31 14.48
CA GLU A 205 22.72 6.67 15.03
C GLU A 205 22.90 6.18 16.48
N GLN A 206 21.80 6.13 17.26
CA GLN A 206 21.80 5.62 18.63
C GLN A 206 21.69 4.09 18.73
N MET A 207 21.56 3.37 17.60
CA MET A 207 21.47 1.92 17.61
C MET A 207 22.76 1.26 18.11
N PRO A 208 22.69 0.30 19.05
CA PRO A 208 23.85 -0.47 19.49
C PRO A 208 24.60 -1.11 18.32
N LYS A 209 25.92 -1.23 18.43
CA LYS A 209 26.75 -1.86 17.38
C LYS A 209 26.39 -3.32 17.14
N GLU A 210 25.88 -3.98 18.17
CA GLU A 210 25.46 -5.39 18.18
C GLU A 210 24.09 -5.61 17.52
N THR A 211 23.40 -4.53 17.14
CA THR A 211 22.09 -4.64 16.47
C THR A 211 22.23 -5.45 15.17
N PRO A 212 21.36 -6.45 14.94
CA PRO A 212 21.42 -7.31 13.75
C PRO A 212 21.43 -6.48 12.46
N PHE A 213 22.19 -6.95 11.46
CA PHE A 213 22.33 -6.28 10.17
C PHE A 213 20.99 -5.96 9.51
N TYR A 214 20.04 -6.90 9.52
CA TYR A 214 18.71 -6.71 8.91
C TYR A 214 17.90 -5.59 9.58
N GLU A 215 18.04 -5.39 10.89
CA GLU A 215 17.37 -4.29 11.59
C GLU A 215 17.99 -2.94 11.26
N ARG A 216 19.32 -2.87 11.16
CA ARG A 216 20.02 -1.64 10.74
C ARG A 216 19.70 -1.29 9.28
N TRP A 217 19.69 -2.29 8.40
CA TRP A 217 19.33 -2.12 7.00
C TRP A 217 17.87 -1.63 6.86
N PHE A 218 16.95 -2.22 7.60
CA PHE A 218 15.55 -1.78 7.62
C PHE A 218 15.43 -0.35 8.12
N GLN A 219 16.08 0.01 9.25
CA GLN A 219 16.03 1.37 9.78
C GLN A 219 16.57 2.39 8.77
N LYS A 220 17.65 2.05 8.05
CA LYS A 220 18.17 2.89 6.97
C LYS A 220 17.19 3.04 5.83
N SER A 221 16.56 1.95 5.40
CA SER A 221 15.53 1.98 4.36
C SER A 221 14.30 2.78 4.80
N TYR A 222 13.93 2.71 6.08
CA TYR A 222 12.82 3.46 6.65
C TYR A 222 13.10 4.98 6.71
N ILE A 223 14.34 5.40 6.97
CA ILE A 223 14.76 6.81 6.86
C ILE A 223 14.53 7.32 5.43
N GLU A 224 15.00 6.56 4.42
CA GLU A 224 14.80 6.91 3.01
C GLU A 224 13.31 6.92 2.61
N TYR A 225 12.54 6.00 3.12
CA TYR A 225 11.09 5.94 2.92
C TYR A 225 10.40 7.20 3.46
N THR A 226 10.69 7.58 4.72
CA THR A 226 10.13 8.78 5.37
C THR A 226 10.58 10.06 4.67
N LYS A 227 11.87 10.15 4.31
CA LYS A 227 12.38 11.29 3.56
C LYS A 227 11.68 11.50 2.23
N LYS A 228 11.43 10.43 1.49
CA LYS A 228 10.67 10.51 0.23
C LYS A 228 9.20 10.92 0.42
N GLN A 229 8.60 10.67 1.60
CA GLN A 229 7.27 11.21 1.95
C GLN A 229 7.36 12.73 2.18
N GLU A 230 8.37 13.20 2.90
CA GLU A 230 8.62 14.62 3.16
C GLU A 230 8.92 15.39 1.87
N ASP A 231 9.75 14.83 0.98
CA ASP A 231 10.15 15.46 -0.29
C ASP A 231 8.95 15.73 -1.24
N VAL A 232 7.91 14.88 -1.22
CA VAL A 232 6.72 15.05 -2.05
C VAL A 232 5.61 15.86 -1.38
N THR A 233 5.81 16.30 -0.13
CA THR A 233 4.83 17.06 0.67
C THR A 233 5.42 18.35 1.28
N PRO A 234 6.07 19.23 0.49
CA PRO A 234 6.77 20.39 1.02
C PRO A 234 5.86 21.40 1.73
N GLU A 235 4.64 21.61 1.28
CA GLU A 235 3.72 22.56 1.92
C GLU A 235 3.19 22.01 3.26
N PHE A 236 3.02 20.70 3.36
CA PHE A 236 2.72 20.07 4.65
C PHE A 236 3.89 20.19 5.63
N GLN A 237 5.14 20.03 5.18
CA GLN A 237 6.31 20.23 6.05
C GLN A 237 6.38 21.70 6.56
N LYS A 238 6.08 22.69 5.70
CA LYS A 238 5.97 24.08 6.10
C LYS A 238 4.85 24.31 7.13
N LEU A 239 3.69 23.69 6.93
CA LEU A 239 2.58 23.74 7.89
C LEU A 239 3.02 23.20 9.25
N MET A 240 3.69 22.04 9.29
CA MET A 240 4.16 21.44 10.54
C MET A 240 5.23 22.29 11.24
N ALA A 241 6.11 22.93 10.47
CA ALA A 241 7.10 23.87 11.01
C ALA A 241 6.42 25.10 11.63
N ALA A 242 5.47 25.71 10.93
CA ALA A 242 4.70 26.86 11.45
C ALA A 242 3.88 26.52 12.71
N LEU A 243 3.29 25.30 12.75
CA LEU A 243 2.58 24.84 13.95
C LEU A 243 3.51 24.65 15.15
N ARG A 244 4.71 24.08 14.93
CA ARG A 244 5.72 23.95 15.99
C ARG A 244 6.25 25.29 16.48
N GLU A 245 6.50 26.23 15.57
CA GLU A 245 6.94 27.57 15.90
C GLU A 245 5.89 28.32 16.73
N LYS A 246 4.62 28.27 16.33
CA LYS A 246 3.53 29.00 16.99
C LYS A 246 3.12 28.40 18.33
N TYR A 247 3.09 27.07 18.47
CA TYR A 247 2.57 26.37 19.65
C TYR A 247 3.64 25.64 20.48
N GLY A 248 4.90 25.62 20.05
CA GLY A 248 6.04 25.01 20.73
C GLY A 248 6.06 23.48 20.64
N SER A 249 4.91 22.82 20.74
CA SER A 249 4.77 21.36 20.66
C SER A 249 3.53 20.98 19.86
N THR A 250 3.61 19.84 19.19
CA THR A 250 2.46 19.26 18.47
C THR A 250 1.28 18.93 19.37
N ASP A 251 1.53 18.62 20.65
CA ASP A 251 0.45 18.36 21.63
C ASP A 251 -0.36 19.62 21.98
N ASN A 252 0.24 20.82 21.84
CA ASN A 252 -0.38 22.08 22.15
C ASN A 252 -1.18 22.68 20.97
N ILE A 253 -1.26 22.00 19.83
CA ILE A 253 -2.05 22.48 18.69
C ILE A 253 -3.52 22.55 19.09
N PRO A 254 -4.17 23.73 18.98
CA PRO A 254 -5.57 23.90 19.35
C PRO A 254 -6.50 22.97 18.55
N GLN A 255 -7.58 22.54 19.20
CA GLN A 255 -8.56 21.64 18.57
C GLN A 255 -9.18 22.25 17.30
N GLU A 256 -9.38 23.55 17.26
CA GLU A 256 -9.91 24.29 16.10
C GLU A 256 -9.00 24.11 14.87
N VAL A 257 -7.68 24.22 15.04
CA VAL A 257 -6.71 23.99 13.95
C VAL A 257 -6.69 22.54 13.53
N ARG A 258 -6.77 21.59 14.48
CA ARG A 258 -6.88 20.16 14.18
C ARG A 258 -8.12 19.86 13.36
N ASP A 259 -9.26 20.43 13.76
CA ASP A 259 -10.54 20.22 13.08
C ASP A 259 -10.57 20.90 11.70
N GLU A 260 -9.86 22.02 11.52
CA GLU A 260 -9.71 22.66 10.21
C GLU A 260 -8.94 21.75 9.24
N VAL A 261 -7.79 21.21 9.65
CA VAL A 261 -7.01 20.26 8.83
C VAL A 261 -7.84 19.01 8.52
N ARG A 262 -8.53 18.44 9.52
CA ARG A 262 -9.40 17.28 9.32
C ARG A 262 -10.54 17.53 8.33
N ARG A 263 -11.17 18.71 8.38
CA ARG A 263 -12.25 19.08 7.46
C ARG A 263 -11.79 19.06 6.00
N HIS A 264 -10.52 19.40 5.76
CA HIS A 264 -9.95 19.36 4.41
C HIS A 264 -9.39 17.99 4.01
N SER A 265 -8.81 17.24 4.96
CA SER A 265 -8.23 15.91 4.68
C SER A 265 -9.28 14.81 4.58
N LEU A 266 -10.36 14.85 5.37
CA LEU A 266 -11.40 13.81 5.39
C LEU A 266 -12.03 13.51 4.00
N PRO A 267 -12.42 14.50 3.19
CA PRO A 267 -12.94 14.23 1.84
C PRO A 267 -11.91 13.58 0.92
N LEU A 268 -10.60 13.83 1.16
CA LEU A 268 -9.52 13.25 0.37
C LEU A 268 -9.26 11.79 0.73
N MET A 269 -9.64 11.31 1.93
CA MET A 269 -9.44 9.92 2.34
C MET A 269 -10.13 8.93 1.39
N LYS A 270 -11.29 9.29 0.83
CA LYS A 270 -11.98 8.47 -0.18
C LYS A 270 -11.15 8.27 -1.46
N TRP A 271 -10.53 9.35 -1.93
CA TRP A 271 -9.66 9.30 -3.11
C TRP A 271 -8.31 8.64 -2.80
N ASN A 272 -7.81 8.85 -1.58
CA ASN A 272 -6.60 8.25 -1.10
C ASN A 272 -6.73 6.71 -0.99
N GLY A 273 -7.91 6.21 -0.56
CA GLY A 273 -8.23 4.77 -0.53
C GLY A 273 -8.09 4.10 -1.90
N LEU A 274 -8.32 4.84 -3.00
CA LEU A 274 -8.13 4.32 -4.37
C LEU A 274 -6.64 4.19 -4.79
N LEU A 275 -5.70 4.62 -3.95
CA LEU A 275 -4.25 4.42 -4.16
C LEU A 275 -3.70 3.23 -3.36
N THR A 276 -4.53 2.59 -2.54
CA THR A 276 -4.14 1.47 -1.67
C THR A 276 -4.05 0.13 -2.42
N PHE A 277 -3.55 -0.89 -1.72
CA PHE A 277 -3.41 -2.25 -2.27
C PHE A 277 -4.74 -2.84 -2.74
N ASN A 278 -5.82 -2.76 -1.97
CA ASN A 278 -7.11 -3.37 -2.27
C ASN A 278 -7.67 -2.89 -3.62
N PHE A 279 -7.53 -1.60 -3.91
CA PHE A 279 -7.98 -1.05 -5.18
C PHE A 279 -7.08 -1.50 -6.35
N ARG A 280 -5.76 -1.57 -6.13
CA ARG A 280 -4.78 -2.10 -7.09
C ARG A 280 -5.05 -3.56 -7.43
N GLU A 281 -5.33 -4.39 -6.44
CA GLU A 281 -5.71 -5.79 -6.62
C GLU A 281 -6.99 -5.94 -7.45
N SER A 282 -7.98 -5.11 -7.18
CA SER A 282 -9.25 -5.12 -7.92
C SER A 282 -9.04 -4.90 -9.42
N TRP A 283 -8.15 -3.98 -9.80
CA TRP A 283 -7.80 -3.74 -11.20
C TRP A 283 -6.95 -4.87 -11.79
N LEU A 284 -6.00 -5.39 -11.03
CA LEU A 284 -5.24 -6.59 -11.42
C LEU A 284 -6.18 -7.74 -11.76
N PHE A 285 -7.18 -8.00 -10.91
CA PHE A 285 -8.19 -9.06 -11.15
C PHE A 285 -8.97 -8.79 -12.43
N LEU A 286 -9.44 -7.56 -12.61
CA LEU A 286 -10.17 -7.18 -13.81
C LEU A 286 -9.35 -7.40 -15.08
N PHE A 287 -8.11 -6.91 -15.13
CA PHE A 287 -7.27 -7.04 -16.31
C PHE A 287 -6.81 -8.48 -16.56
N CYS A 288 -6.61 -9.29 -15.52
CA CYS A 288 -6.35 -10.71 -15.67
C CYS A 288 -7.56 -11.47 -16.23
N LEU A 289 -8.79 -11.13 -15.79
CA LEU A 289 -10.04 -11.73 -16.29
C LEU A 289 -10.39 -11.26 -17.70
N LEU A 290 -10.02 -10.04 -18.07
CA LEU A 290 -10.17 -9.52 -19.44
C LEU A 290 -9.09 -10.02 -20.40
N ASP A 291 -8.16 -10.83 -19.93
CA ASP A 291 -7.01 -11.34 -20.69
C ASP A 291 -6.13 -10.25 -21.30
N PHE A 292 -6.02 -9.12 -20.58
CA PHE A 292 -5.25 -7.94 -20.98
C PHE A 292 -4.29 -7.48 -19.86
N PRO A 293 -3.27 -8.28 -19.52
CA PRO A 293 -2.37 -7.99 -18.38
C PRO A 293 -1.59 -6.68 -18.53
N VAL A 294 -1.29 -6.25 -19.77
CA VAL A 294 -0.62 -4.96 -20.03
C VAL A 294 -1.47 -3.78 -19.56
N GLY A 295 -2.79 -3.91 -19.63
CA GLY A 295 -3.74 -2.90 -19.16
C GLY A 295 -3.58 -2.59 -17.67
N ASN A 296 -3.19 -3.56 -16.85
CA ASN A 296 -2.89 -3.34 -15.45
C ASN A 296 -1.74 -2.33 -15.25
N PHE A 297 -0.62 -2.51 -15.95
CA PHE A 297 0.52 -1.60 -15.86
C PHE A 297 0.17 -0.19 -16.36
N LEU A 298 -0.55 -0.11 -17.48
CA LEU A 298 -1.01 1.19 -18.02
C LEU A 298 -1.95 1.90 -17.05
N TRP A 299 -2.86 1.17 -16.42
CA TRP A 299 -3.76 1.72 -15.41
C TRP A 299 -3.00 2.22 -14.17
N GLU A 300 -2.06 1.45 -13.66
CA GLU A 300 -1.26 1.84 -12.50
C GLU A 300 -0.41 3.08 -12.78
N ILE A 301 0.19 3.18 -13.97
CA ILE A 301 1.02 4.31 -14.35
C ILE A 301 0.15 5.54 -14.63
N ILE A 302 -0.89 5.42 -15.46
CA ILE A 302 -1.66 6.56 -15.95
C ILE A 302 -2.84 6.85 -15.03
N GLY A 303 -3.74 5.89 -14.82
CA GLY A 303 -4.98 6.10 -14.06
C GLY A 303 -4.71 6.43 -12.60
N MET A 304 -3.97 5.56 -11.91
CA MET A 304 -3.57 5.82 -10.53
C MET A 304 -2.55 6.96 -10.43
N GLY A 305 -1.76 7.22 -11.46
CA GLY A 305 -0.86 8.37 -11.54
C GLY A 305 -1.59 9.71 -11.55
N ILE A 306 -2.68 9.83 -12.31
CA ILE A 306 -3.55 11.01 -12.30
C ILE A 306 -4.18 11.20 -10.93
N LEU A 307 -4.65 10.11 -10.33
CA LEU A 307 -5.24 10.12 -8.99
C LEU A 307 -4.22 10.55 -7.92
N TYR A 308 -3.00 10.01 -7.98
CA TYR A 308 -1.88 10.41 -7.13
C TYR A 308 -1.61 11.92 -7.21
N TRP A 309 -1.49 12.45 -8.43
CA TRP A 309 -1.29 13.88 -8.65
C TRP A 309 -2.45 14.70 -8.07
N TYR A 310 -3.70 14.27 -8.30
CA TYR A 310 -4.89 14.96 -7.78
C TYR A 310 -4.90 15.03 -6.25
N VAL A 311 -4.70 13.89 -5.58
CA VAL A 311 -4.70 13.82 -4.12
C VAL A 311 -3.57 14.66 -3.53
N ASN A 312 -2.35 14.54 -4.08
CA ASN A 312 -1.20 15.31 -3.64
C ASN A 312 -1.42 16.82 -3.83
N HIS A 313 -1.84 17.24 -5.01
CA HIS A 313 -2.08 18.65 -5.30
C HIS A 313 -3.14 19.26 -4.38
N ARG A 314 -4.23 18.56 -4.13
CA ARG A 314 -5.30 19.01 -3.21
C ARG A 314 -4.80 19.10 -1.78
N HIS A 315 -4.03 18.12 -1.33
CA HIS A 315 -3.46 18.10 0.01
C HIS A 315 -2.49 19.26 0.22
N GLU A 316 -1.53 19.42 -0.66
CA GLU A 316 -0.54 20.50 -0.58
C GLU A 316 -1.18 21.89 -0.68
N THR A 317 -2.24 22.03 -1.50
CA THR A 317 -2.95 23.31 -1.63
C THR A 317 -3.63 23.75 -0.34
N PHE A 318 -4.29 22.85 0.40
CA PHE A 318 -4.88 23.25 1.67
C PHE A 318 -3.84 23.46 2.77
N CYS A 319 -2.76 22.65 2.81
CA CYS A 319 -1.66 22.85 3.74
C CYS A 319 -1.03 24.22 3.58
N LYS A 320 -0.76 24.65 2.34
CA LYS A 320 -0.27 25.99 2.03
C LYS A 320 -1.20 27.12 2.55
N ARG A 321 -2.51 26.96 2.37
CA ARG A 321 -3.50 27.94 2.85
C ARG A 321 -3.50 28.05 4.38
N ILE A 322 -3.53 26.91 5.07
CA ILE A 322 -3.54 26.90 6.54
C ILE A 322 -2.22 27.45 7.08
N ALA A 323 -1.08 27.08 6.50
CA ALA A 323 0.23 27.64 6.91
C ALA A 323 0.27 29.17 6.77
N ALA A 324 -0.26 29.72 5.68
CA ALA A 324 -0.33 31.16 5.47
C ALA A 324 -1.23 31.87 6.52
N SER A 325 -2.33 31.25 6.96
CA SER A 325 -3.21 31.80 7.99
C SER A 325 -2.60 31.78 9.40
N LEU A 326 -1.62 30.92 9.66
CA LEU A 326 -0.92 30.83 10.93
C LEU A 326 0.17 31.90 11.09
N SER A 327 0.67 32.42 9.96
CA SER A 327 1.75 33.43 9.91
C SER A 327 1.25 34.86 10.10
N ILE A 328 -0.09 35.05 10.22
CA ILE A 328 -0.75 36.32 10.53
C ILE A 328 -1.11 36.34 12.02
#